data_8e64442c2d9d716a51c7a076cd2bf9bb
#
_entry.id   8e64442c2d9d716a51c7a076cd2bf9bb
#
_cell.length_a   1.000
_cell.length_b   1.000
_cell.length_c   1.000
_cell.angle_alpha   90.00
_cell.angle_beta   90.00
_cell.angle_gamma   90.00
#
_symmetry.space_group_name_H-M   'P 1'
#
loop_
_entity.id
_entity.type
_entity.pdbx_description
1 polymer ?
#
loop_
_entity_poly.entity_id
_entity_poly.type
_entity_poly.pdbx_seq_one_letter_code
_entity_poly.pdbx_strand_id
1 'polypeptide(L)'
;MDFAHMARRRFLKTGLATAIGAAAHPTFPSALWAAPSPAGTTQPARIKIDFDRQIGRIDRNIYGNFTEHLGRCIYGGIYEEGSPLSDSDGFRKDVLEAARGLHIPLLRWPGGNFSSGYSWKDGIGPKDARPRKWDTAWQAEESNRFGTDEFIAYCRKLGAEPYFCVNMGTGTMQEAADWVEYSNGRMNTQWANLRRKNGHAEPYNVKYWGLGNELYGPWQAGRKTAKEYALLAVEFAKMMRWVDPSIKLIASGGGDRPGSDWNREVLEQLVDTVDYISLHQYGGSDDTAKEMRVATQLDQQIRVLDSIITEVMTRSRRKERVKIAADEWNIWFRTTDTGDTAKKLEEIYDLQDALWVASALNTFHRHCQTVTLANMAQLVNVIAPIMSSPTGVVLQPTYFPLKLYTEHAGDIALDAWVRSDTFPNLPDTPYLDVSATTDEGGRRFTLSVVNRHPTADIPVDIVVEGFNLPGSGDLFEINGPSLDAINTFADPNRVGIQRRQVSGLGAKFSRTFPAHSLSVIAVAE
;
A
#
# COMPACT_ATOMS: atom_id res chain seq x y z
N MET A 1 2.55 -10.79 27.90
CA MET A 1 2.91 -12.03 27.18
C MET A 1 2.45 -11.87 25.74
N ASP A 2 3.40 -11.82 24.84
CA ASP A 2 3.25 -11.29 23.48
C ASP A 2 2.84 -12.39 22.48
N PHE A 3 1.55 -12.68 22.38
CA PHE A 3 1.02 -13.71 21.46
C PHE A 3 1.09 -13.31 19.98
N ALA A 4 1.06 -12.02 19.67
CA ALA A 4 1.11 -11.52 18.29
C ALA A 4 2.52 -11.69 17.67
N HIS A 5 3.56 -11.42 18.46
CA HIS A 5 4.95 -11.58 18.03
C HIS A 5 5.40 -13.03 17.88
N MET A 6 4.94 -13.93 18.75
CA MET A 6 5.29 -15.36 18.65
C MET A 6 4.69 -16.05 17.44
N ALA A 7 3.48 -15.69 17.04
CA ALA A 7 2.83 -16.31 15.88
C ALA A 7 3.53 -15.98 14.55
N ARG A 8 3.92 -14.72 14.34
CA ARG A 8 4.61 -14.31 13.09
C ARG A 8 6.06 -14.80 13.01
N ARG A 9 6.83 -14.79 14.11
CA ARG A 9 8.22 -15.30 14.13
C ARG A 9 8.35 -16.82 13.97
N ARG A 10 7.43 -17.61 14.52
CA ARG A 10 7.45 -19.08 14.32
C ARG A 10 7.13 -19.50 12.88
N PHE A 11 6.41 -18.65 12.15
CA PHE A 11 5.99 -18.95 10.80
C PHE A 11 7.11 -18.84 9.77
N LEU A 12 8.09 -17.96 9.98
CA LEU A 12 9.25 -17.78 9.11
C LEU A 12 10.34 -18.84 9.31
N LYS A 13 10.30 -19.64 10.41
CA LYS A 13 11.36 -20.61 10.75
C LYS A 13 11.03 -22.08 10.47
N THR A 14 9.79 -22.44 10.09
CA THR A 14 9.37 -23.84 9.94
C THR A 14 9.15 -24.31 8.50
N GLY A 15 9.70 -23.66 7.53
CA GLY A 15 9.59 -23.99 6.11
C GLY A 15 10.76 -24.79 5.53
N LEU A 16 11.32 -25.78 6.24
CA LEU A 16 12.23 -26.79 5.62
C LEU A 16 12.28 -28.03 6.49
N ALA A 17 11.59 -29.06 6.11
CA ALA A 17 11.94 -30.47 6.14
C ALA A 17 10.67 -31.36 6.20
N THR A 18 10.41 -32.10 5.14
CA THR A 18 10.01 -33.53 5.15
C THR A 18 9.82 -33.99 3.71
N ALA A 19 10.74 -34.74 3.27
CA ALA A 19 10.81 -36.18 3.04
C ALA A 19 9.99 -36.72 1.84
N ILE A 20 10.74 -37.23 0.95
CA ILE A 20 10.61 -38.02 -0.27
C ILE A 20 9.68 -39.23 -0.10
N GLY A 21 8.68 -39.32 -0.94
CA GLY A 21 7.97 -40.54 -1.27
C GLY A 21 7.97 -40.71 -2.80
N ALA A 22 8.60 -41.72 -3.30
CA ALA A 22 8.73 -42.00 -4.73
C ALA A 22 7.42 -42.57 -5.29
N ALA A 23 6.85 -41.91 -6.30
CA ALA A 23 5.86 -42.48 -7.20
C ALA A 23 6.28 -42.15 -8.64
N ALA A 24 6.41 -43.19 -9.47
CA ALA A 24 6.82 -43.09 -10.85
C ALA A 24 5.73 -42.40 -11.70
N HIS A 25 6.12 -41.38 -12.46
CA HIS A 25 5.27 -40.72 -13.45
C HIS A 25 5.90 -40.81 -14.85
N PRO A 26 5.08 -40.86 -15.90
CA PRO A 26 5.56 -41.01 -17.25
C PRO A 26 6.28 -39.76 -17.76
N THR A 27 7.38 -40.01 -18.46
CA THR A 27 8.24 -38.98 -19.08
C THR A 27 7.52 -38.27 -20.21
N PHE A 28 7.20 -36.98 -20.03
CA PHE A 28 6.95 -36.06 -21.14
C PHE A 28 8.26 -35.43 -21.61
N PRO A 29 8.44 -35.17 -22.91
CA PRO A 29 9.69 -34.62 -23.41
C PRO A 29 9.90 -33.20 -22.86
N SER A 30 11.05 -32.98 -22.26
CA SER A 30 11.51 -31.71 -21.70
C SER A 30 11.53 -30.64 -22.78
N ALA A 31 10.64 -29.66 -22.68
CA ALA A 31 10.76 -28.43 -23.43
C ALA A 31 12.07 -27.74 -23.04
N LEU A 32 12.80 -27.29 -24.04
CA LEU A 32 14.08 -26.58 -24.00
C LEU A 32 14.10 -25.47 -22.94
N TRP A 33 14.58 -25.78 -21.76
CA TRP A 33 15.12 -24.78 -20.85
C TRP A 33 16.51 -24.42 -21.37
N ALA A 34 16.67 -23.15 -21.76
CA ALA A 34 17.98 -22.67 -22.15
C ALA A 34 18.97 -22.93 -21.00
N ALA A 35 20.05 -23.59 -21.31
CA ALA A 35 21.16 -23.81 -20.40
C ALA A 35 21.65 -22.43 -19.88
N PRO A 36 22.10 -22.32 -18.62
CA PRO A 36 22.74 -21.11 -18.15
C PRO A 36 23.92 -20.77 -19.04
N SER A 37 23.96 -19.59 -19.63
CA SER A 37 25.08 -19.10 -20.43
C SER A 37 26.36 -19.12 -19.59
N PRO A 38 27.49 -19.50 -20.19
CA PRO A 38 28.76 -19.49 -19.47
C PRO A 38 29.10 -18.07 -19.00
N ALA A 39 29.63 -17.98 -17.79
CA ALA A 39 30.13 -16.74 -17.22
C ALA A 39 31.22 -16.15 -18.14
N GLY A 40 30.92 -15.01 -18.76
CA GLY A 40 31.92 -14.30 -19.55
C GLY A 40 31.42 -13.62 -20.82
N THR A 41 30.48 -12.72 -20.69
CA THR A 41 30.30 -11.42 -21.35
C THR A 41 28.98 -10.84 -20.80
N THR A 42 29.06 -9.97 -19.81
CA THR A 42 27.89 -9.20 -19.34
C THR A 42 27.35 -8.40 -20.50
N GLN A 43 26.21 -8.82 -21.04
CA GLN A 43 25.53 -7.99 -22.02
C GLN A 43 25.07 -6.71 -21.30
N PRO A 44 25.22 -5.51 -21.91
CA PRO A 44 24.77 -4.29 -21.28
C PRO A 44 23.30 -4.37 -20.92
N ALA A 45 22.93 -3.82 -19.78
CA ALA A 45 21.55 -3.74 -19.36
C ALA A 45 20.75 -2.96 -20.41
N ARG A 46 19.50 -3.35 -20.60
CA ARG A 46 18.65 -2.75 -21.62
C ARG A 46 17.24 -2.51 -21.12
N ILE A 47 16.70 -1.36 -21.44
CA ILE A 47 15.27 -1.03 -21.23
C ILE A 47 14.65 -0.75 -22.61
N LYS A 48 13.48 -1.34 -22.87
CA LYS A 48 12.66 -1.07 -24.04
C LYS A 48 11.27 -0.63 -23.59
N ILE A 49 10.82 0.51 -24.02
CA ILE A 49 9.49 1.04 -23.78
C ILE A 49 8.75 1.13 -25.13
N ASP A 50 7.51 0.68 -25.14
CA ASP A 50 6.66 0.67 -26.31
C ASP A 50 5.38 1.50 -26.03
N PHE A 51 5.27 2.68 -26.66
CA PHE A 51 4.14 3.58 -26.49
C PHE A 51 2.83 3.05 -27.10
N ASP A 52 2.94 2.20 -28.13
CA ASP A 52 1.76 1.59 -28.76
C ASP A 52 1.18 0.46 -27.89
N ARG A 53 1.93 0.01 -26.89
CA ARG A 53 1.55 -1.05 -25.97
C ARG A 53 1.25 -0.48 -24.57
N GLN A 54 0.08 0.12 -24.45
CA GLN A 54 -0.42 0.60 -23.17
C GLN A 54 -0.91 -0.59 -22.33
N ILE A 55 -0.41 -0.71 -21.08
CA ILE A 55 -0.90 -1.69 -20.11
C ILE A 55 -2.32 -1.30 -19.68
N GLY A 56 -2.53 -0.03 -19.33
CA GLY A 56 -3.83 0.48 -18.93
C GLY A 56 -3.76 1.78 -18.13
N ARG A 57 -4.93 2.22 -17.68
CA ARG A 57 -5.05 3.42 -16.84
C ARG A 57 -4.62 3.10 -15.40
N ILE A 58 -3.80 3.95 -14.85
CA ILE A 58 -3.42 3.95 -13.42
C ILE A 58 -4.53 4.66 -12.63
N ASP A 59 -5.18 3.95 -11.70
CA ASP A 59 -6.05 4.59 -10.73
C ASP A 59 -5.19 5.28 -9.67
N ARG A 60 -5.42 6.56 -9.43
CA ARG A 60 -4.64 7.33 -8.45
C ARG A 60 -4.74 6.77 -7.03
N ASN A 61 -5.80 6.02 -6.72
CA ASN A 61 -5.97 5.38 -5.41
C ASN A 61 -4.89 4.36 -5.06
N ILE A 62 -4.01 3.98 -5.99
CA ILE A 62 -2.81 3.17 -5.66
C ILE A 62 -1.77 3.93 -4.83
N TYR A 63 -1.87 5.26 -4.73
CA TYR A 63 -1.02 6.10 -3.88
C TYR A 63 -1.67 6.43 -2.54
N GLY A 64 -2.68 5.68 -2.14
CA GLY A 64 -3.35 5.81 -0.87
C GLY A 64 -2.45 5.52 0.33
N ASN A 65 -2.95 5.90 1.49
CA ASN A 65 -2.25 5.66 2.74
C ASN A 65 -3.22 5.13 3.81
N PHE A 66 -2.69 4.72 4.96
CA PHE A 66 -3.42 4.09 6.04
C PHE A 66 -3.06 4.73 7.37
N THR A 67 -4.04 4.89 8.24
CA THR A 67 -3.85 5.36 9.61
C THR A 67 -4.70 4.54 10.57
N GLU A 68 -4.14 4.17 11.71
CA GLU A 68 -4.75 3.29 12.70
C GLU A 68 -4.58 3.84 14.11
N HIS A 69 -5.53 3.52 15.00
CA HIS A 69 -5.38 3.74 16.44
C HIS A 69 -4.33 2.78 17.01
N LEU A 70 -3.06 3.07 16.73
CA LEU A 70 -1.90 2.28 17.08
C LEU A 70 -0.72 3.18 17.42
N GLY A 71 -0.13 3.00 18.60
CA GLY A 71 0.99 3.82 19.04
C GLY A 71 0.71 5.31 18.91
N ARG A 72 1.60 6.04 18.24
CA ARG A 72 1.43 7.47 17.98
C ARG A 72 0.97 7.80 16.55
N CYS A 73 0.28 6.89 15.85
CA CYS A 73 -0.21 7.20 14.51
C CYS A 73 -1.34 8.24 14.55
N ILE A 74 -2.29 8.10 15.47
CA ILE A 74 -3.37 9.07 15.68
C ILE A 74 -2.93 10.11 16.71
N TYR A 75 -2.91 9.75 18.00
CA TYR A 75 -2.56 10.66 19.09
C TYR A 75 -1.05 10.87 19.16
N GLY A 76 -0.61 12.16 19.09
CA GLY A 76 0.80 12.52 18.93
C GLY A 76 1.35 12.34 17.52
N GLY A 77 0.50 11.95 16.57
CA GLY A 77 0.76 11.87 15.14
C GLY A 77 -0.07 12.87 14.36
N ILE A 78 -1.17 12.42 13.72
CA ILE A 78 -2.05 13.31 12.95
C ILE A 78 -2.88 14.22 13.85
N TYR A 79 -3.09 13.85 15.11
CA TYR A 79 -3.98 14.53 16.05
C TYR A 79 -3.34 14.69 17.44
N GLU A 80 -3.30 15.92 17.95
CA GLU A 80 -2.71 16.25 19.25
C GLU A 80 -3.34 17.52 19.79
N GLU A 81 -4.42 17.37 20.58
CA GLU A 81 -5.11 18.52 21.19
C GLU A 81 -4.20 19.27 22.16
N GLY A 82 -4.22 20.60 22.09
CA GLY A 82 -3.43 21.47 22.97
C GLY A 82 -1.98 21.66 22.57
N SER A 83 -1.49 20.96 21.54
CA SER A 83 -0.14 21.19 21.00
C SER A 83 -0.05 22.54 20.30
N PRO A 84 1.03 23.33 20.48
CA PRO A 84 1.25 24.57 19.72
C PRO A 84 1.41 24.33 18.22
N LEU A 85 1.72 23.10 17.80
CA LEU A 85 1.82 22.69 16.41
C LEU A 85 0.46 22.27 15.81
N SER A 86 -0.58 22.16 16.63
CA SER A 86 -1.93 21.81 16.16
C SER A 86 -2.76 23.04 15.81
N ASP A 87 -3.76 22.81 14.96
CA ASP A 87 -4.81 23.80 14.71
C ASP A 87 -5.89 23.75 15.82
N SER A 88 -6.92 24.60 15.69
CA SER A 88 -8.04 24.67 16.66
C SER A 88 -8.85 23.37 16.77
N ASP A 89 -8.79 22.51 15.74
CA ASP A 89 -9.51 21.23 15.69
C ASP A 89 -8.70 20.10 16.32
N GLY A 90 -7.40 20.33 16.61
CA GLY A 90 -6.47 19.38 17.19
C GLY A 90 -5.57 18.67 16.17
N PHE A 91 -5.63 19.02 14.89
CA PHE A 91 -4.77 18.40 13.87
C PHE A 91 -3.39 19.05 13.83
N ARG A 92 -2.35 18.23 13.84
CA ARG A 92 -0.95 18.65 13.69
C ARG A 92 -0.75 19.28 12.32
N LYS A 93 -0.47 20.59 12.28
CA LYS A 93 -0.29 21.35 11.02
C LYS A 93 0.94 20.90 10.24
N ASP A 94 2.03 20.63 10.93
CA ASP A 94 3.28 20.16 10.34
C ASP A 94 3.14 18.76 9.74
N VAL A 95 2.44 17.84 10.41
CA VAL A 95 2.13 16.50 9.89
C VAL A 95 1.18 16.60 8.69
N LEU A 96 0.15 17.45 8.77
CA LEU A 96 -0.80 17.66 7.68
C LEU A 96 -0.11 18.23 6.43
N GLU A 97 0.84 19.14 6.60
CA GLU A 97 1.62 19.70 5.50
C GLU A 97 2.50 18.63 4.84
N ALA A 98 3.22 17.84 5.64
CA ALA A 98 4.01 16.72 5.14
C ALA A 98 3.13 15.70 4.39
N ALA A 99 1.95 15.35 4.93
CA ALA A 99 1.01 14.45 4.30
C ALA A 99 0.43 15.01 2.98
N ARG A 100 0.15 16.31 2.91
CA ARG A 100 -0.27 16.98 1.67
C ARG A 100 0.78 16.89 0.57
N GLY A 101 2.06 16.96 0.93
CA GLY A 101 3.16 16.77 -0.01
C GLY A 101 3.21 15.40 -0.67
N LEU A 102 2.48 14.42 -0.15
CA LEU A 102 2.32 13.09 -0.76
C LEU A 102 1.13 13.00 -1.73
N HIS A 103 0.28 14.04 -1.81
CA HIS A 103 -0.93 14.04 -2.65
C HIS A 103 -1.81 12.80 -2.49
N ILE A 104 -2.02 12.36 -1.23
CA ILE A 104 -2.72 11.13 -0.87
C ILE A 104 -4.18 11.20 -1.38
N PRO A 105 -4.59 10.34 -2.32
CA PRO A 105 -5.94 10.35 -2.87
C PRO A 105 -6.97 9.65 -1.98
N LEU A 106 -6.52 8.70 -1.16
CA LEU A 106 -7.36 7.83 -0.34
C LEU A 106 -6.68 7.54 0.99
N LEU A 107 -7.41 7.67 2.09
CA LEU A 107 -6.92 7.36 3.43
C LEU A 107 -7.81 6.33 4.11
N ARG A 108 -7.22 5.21 4.54
CA ARG A 108 -7.90 4.11 5.25
C ARG A 108 -7.84 4.31 6.77
N TRP A 109 -8.96 4.00 7.47
CA TRP A 109 -9.13 4.09 8.92
C TRP A 109 -10.31 3.19 9.36
N PRO A 110 -10.53 2.76 10.63
CA PRO A 110 -9.79 3.14 11.85
C PRO A 110 -8.61 2.25 12.14
N GLY A 111 -8.40 1.23 11.35
CA GLY A 111 -7.30 0.33 11.54
C GLY A 111 -7.39 -0.97 10.78
N GLY A 112 -6.36 -1.74 11.01
CA GLY A 112 -6.16 -3.14 10.88
C GLY A 112 -6.75 -3.86 12.09
N ASN A 113 -5.90 -4.31 13.03
CA ASN A 113 -6.34 -5.06 14.20
C ASN A 113 -7.34 -4.28 15.08
N PHE A 114 -7.14 -2.98 15.22
CA PHE A 114 -8.02 -2.11 16.00
C PHE A 114 -9.48 -2.19 15.53
N SER A 115 -9.72 -2.26 14.21
CA SER A 115 -11.06 -2.27 13.65
C SER A 115 -11.96 -3.38 14.21
N SER A 116 -11.40 -4.55 14.56
CA SER A 116 -12.17 -5.70 15.03
C SER A 116 -12.70 -5.60 16.45
N GLY A 117 -12.23 -4.61 17.23
CA GLY A 117 -12.72 -4.32 18.58
C GLY A 117 -13.40 -2.96 18.73
N TYR A 118 -13.40 -2.15 17.69
CA TYR A 118 -13.84 -0.76 17.73
C TYR A 118 -15.34 -0.60 17.43
N SER A 119 -16.03 0.15 18.31
CA SER A 119 -17.37 0.63 18.03
C SER A 119 -17.31 2.11 17.61
N TRP A 120 -17.66 2.40 16.35
CA TRP A 120 -17.64 3.76 15.82
C TRP A 120 -18.56 4.72 16.59
N LYS A 121 -19.59 4.19 17.26
CA LYS A 121 -20.56 4.96 18.09
C LYS A 121 -19.89 5.62 19.30
N ASP A 122 -18.79 5.06 19.78
CA ASP A 122 -18.02 5.63 20.88
C ASP A 122 -17.21 6.87 20.44
N GLY A 123 -16.87 6.97 19.16
CA GLY A 123 -16.07 8.05 18.57
C GLY A 123 -16.88 9.19 17.95
N ILE A 124 -18.16 9.37 18.28
CA ILE A 124 -19.00 10.46 17.74
C ILE A 124 -19.62 11.33 18.84
N GLY A 125 -20.11 12.51 18.47
CA GLY A 125 -20.70 13.47 19.40
C GLY A 125 -19.66 14.23 20.23
N PRO A 126 -20.08 14.89 21.34
CA PRO A 126 -19.18 15.73 22.15
C PRO A 126 -18.01 14.91 22.72
N LYS A 127 -16.78 15.33 22.45
CA LYS A 127 -15.55 14.60 22.81
C LYS A 127 -15.44 14.26 24.30
N ASP A 128 -15.87 15.19 25.18
CA ASP A 128 -15.80 15.00 26.64
C ASP A 128 -16.85 14.03 27.18
N ALA A 129 -17.84 13.66 26.37
CA ALA A 129 -18.86 12.67 26.71
C ALA A 129 -18.53 11.27 26.14
N ARG A 130 -17.48 11.13 25.33
CA ARG A 130 -17.07 9.86 24.72
C ARG A 130 -16.42 8.95 25.77
N PRO A 131 -16.70 7.64 25.74
CA PRO A 131 -16.13 6.71 26.71
C PRO A 131 -14.64 6.49 26.47
N ARG A 132 -13.85 6.42 27.54
CA ARG A 132 -12.49 5.88 27.48
C ARG A 132 -12.58 4.36 27.56
N LYS A 133 -11.93 3.65 26.65
CA LYS A 133 -11.96 2.19 26.55
C LYS A 133 -10.58 1.59 26.51
N TRP A 134 -10.49 0.34 26.92
CA TRP A 134 -9.30 -0.46 26.71
C TRP A 134 -9.32 -1.04 25.30
N ASP A 135 -8.36 -0.67 24.48
CA ASP A 135 -8.11 -1.31 23.20
C ASP A 135 -7.39 -2.64 23.42
N THR A 136 -8.05 -3.73 23.08
CA THR A 136 -7.52 -5.08 23.26
C THR A 136 -6.54 -5.50 22.16
N ALA A 137 -6.59 -4.86 20.99
CA ALA A 137 -5.72 -5.18 19.87
C ALA A 137 -4.27 -4.72 20.16
N TRP A 138 -4.12 -3.50 20.61
CA TRP A 138 -2.81 -2.90 20.86
C TRP A 138 -2.49 -2.71 22.34
N GLN A 139 -3.40 -3.12 23.23
CA GLN A 139 -3.23 -3.07 24.69
C GLN A 139 -2.93 -1.65 25.17
N ALA A 140 -3.78 -0.73 24.77
CA ALA A 140 -3.66 0.69 25.07
C ALA A 140 -5.02 1.27 25.51
N GLU A 141 -4.99 2.43 26.14
CA GLU A 141 -6.19 3.19 26.43
C GLU A 141 -6.61 3.97 25.18
N GLU A 142 -7.86 3.80 24.74
CA GLU A 142 -8.48 4.56 23.67
C GLU A 142 -9.39 5.64 24.27
N SER A 143 -9.08 6.89 23.99
CA SER A 143 -9.84 8.05 24.50
C SER A 143 -11.08 8.37 23.69
N ASN A 144 -11.21 7.83 22.48
CA ASN A 144 -12.23 8.13 21.49
C ASN A 144 -12.34 9.63 21.11
N ARG A 145 -11.31 10.43 21.39
CA ARG A 145 -11.32 11.87 21.04
C ARG A 145 -11.13 12.13 19.55
N PHE A 146 -10.63 11.12 18.83
CA PHE A 146 -10.58 11.07 17.38
C PHE A 146 -11.47 9.93 16.88
N GLY A 147 -12.49 10.26 16.11
CA GLY A 147 -13.45 9.29 15.59
C GLY A 147 -13.90 9.64 14.18
N THR A 148 -15.11 9.21 13.81
CA THR A 148 -15.64 9.36 12.44
C THR A 148 -15.60 10.82 11.96
N ASP A 149 -16.06 11.77 12.77
CA ASP A 149 -16.20 13.16 12.36
C ASP A 149 -14.84 13.83 12.20
N GLU A 150 -13.90 13.54 13.11
CA GLU A 150 -12.53 14.03 13.05
C GLU A 150 -11.77 13.42 11.87
N PHE A 151 -11.95 12.13 11.60
CA PHE A 151 -11.31 11.48 10.45
C PHE A 151 -11.80 12.07 9.12
N ILE A 152 -13.10 12.29 8.97
CA ILE A 152 -13.66 12.96 7.79
C ILE A 152 -13.10 14.39 7.65
N ALA A 153 -13.03 15.15 8.74
CA ALA A 153 -12.46 16.50 8.73
C ALA A 153 -10.98 16.46 8.30
N TYR A 154 -10.20 15.49 8.80
CA TYR A 154 -8.81 15.31 8.40
C TYR A 154 -8.69 14.97 6.90
N CYS A 155 -9.50 14.03 6.40
CA CYS A 155 -9.53 13.69 4.97
C CYS A 155 -9.85 14.92 4.11
N ARG A 156 -10.81 15.77 4.52
CA ARG A 156 -11.15 17.00 3.78
C ARG A 156 -10.00 18.02 3.79
N LYS A 157 -9.28 18.17 4.91
CA LYS A 157 -8.08 19.01 5.00
C LYS A 157 -6.94 18.48 4.14
N LEU A 158 -6.83 17.17 4.01
CA LEU A 158 -5.80 16.49 3.19
C LEU A 158 -6.15 16.47 1.70
N GLY A 159 -7.43 16.48 1.35
CA GLY A 159 -7.93 16.30 -0.01
C GLY A 159 -8.06 14.82 -0.40
N ALA A 160 -8.16 13.93 0.58
CA ALA A 160 -8.26 12.48 0.39
C ALA A 160 -9.71 11.98 0.52
N GLU A 161 -10.04 10.92 -0.22
CA GLU A 161 -11.26 10.14 -0.01
C GLU A 161 -11.13 9.27 1.25
N PRO A 162 -12.16 9.21 2.12
CA PRO A 162 -12.16 8.33 3.26
C PRO A 162 -12.44 6.87 2.86
N TYR A 163 -11.72 5.94 3.50
CA TYR A 163 -11.96 4.50 3.41
C TYR A 163 -12.12 3.94 4.83
N PHE A 164 -13.31 3.46 5.15
CA PHE A 164 -13.62 2.87 6.45
C PHE A 164 -13.53 1.35 6.44
N CYS A 165 -12.93 0.77 7.49
CA CYS A 165 -12.94 -0.67 7.75
C CYS A 165 -13.96 -0.97 8.87
N VAL A 166 -15.03 -1.73 8.59
CA VAL A 166 -16.06 -2.06 9.58
C VAL A 166 -15.60 -3.18 10.52
N ASN A 167 -16.13 -3.15 11.75
CA ASN A 167 -15.86 -4.17 12.75
C ASN A 167 -16.60 -5.47 12.43
N MET A 168 -15.89 -6.46 11.90
CA MET A 168 -16.40 -7.83 11.70
C MET A 168 -15.86 -8.82 12.75
N GLY A 169 -15.11 -8.36 13.73
CA GLY A 169 -14.66 -9.15 14.87
C GLY A 169 -15.74 -9.28 15.94
N THR A 170 -16.02 -8.17 16.62
CA THR A 170 -17.00 -8.08 17.72
C THR A 170 -18.27 -7.33 17.35
N GLY A 171 -18.28 -6.59 16.22
CA GLY A 171 -19.40 -5.81 15.75
C GLY A 171 -20.48 -6.64 15.06
N THR A 172 -21.57 -5.97 14.69
CA THR A 172 -22.72 -6.57 14.03
C THR A 172 -22.96 -5.96 12.66
N MET A 173 -23.67 -6.70 11.78
CA MET A 173 -24.09 -6.18 10.47
C MET A 173 -25.00 -4.95 10.59
N GLN A 174 -25.77 -4.86 11.70
CA GLN A 174 -26.59 -3.67 11.98
C GLN A 174 -25.71 -2.46 12.30
N GLU A 175 -24.65 -2.65 13.10
CA GLU A 175 -23.71 -1.58 13.43
C GLU A 175 -22.98 -1.05 12.20
N ALA A 176 -22.62 -1.93 11.26
CA ALA A 176 -22.03 -1.53 9.99
C ALA A 176 -23.02 -0.73 9.12
N ALA A 177 -24.28 -1.18 9.01
CA ALA A 177 -25.34 -0.47 8.30
C ALA A 177 -25.63 0.90 8.94
N ASP A 178 -25.70 0.95 10.27
CA ASP A 178 -25.86 2.19 11.05
C ASP A 178 -24.74 3.19 10.75
N TRP A 179 -23.50 2.72 10.57
CA TRP A 179 -22.36 3.58 10.25
C TRP A 179 -22.43 4.13 8.82
N VAL A 180 -22.90 3.32 7.86
CA VAL A 180 -23.20 3.82 6.52
C VAL A 180 -24.31 4.87 6.57
N GLU A 181 -25.38 4.66 7.36
CA GLU A 181 -26.46 5.64 7.53
C GLU A 181 -25.97 6.94 8.18
N TYR A 182 -25.16 6.84 9.25
CA TYR A 182 -24.54 8.00 9.87
C TYR A 182 -23.72 8.80 8.86
N SER A 183 -22.91 8.11 8.07
CA SER A 183 -21.99 8.74 7.11
C SER A 183 -22.71 9.29 5.87
N ASN A 184 -23.60 8.51 5.27
CA ASN A 184 -24.15 8.78 3.93
C ASN A 184 -25.66 9.08 3.93
N GLY A 185 -26.37 8.80 5.03
CA GLY A 185 -27.84 8.93 5.11
C GLY A 185 -28.32 10.36 4.87
N ARG A 186 -29.33 10.49 4.00
CA ARG A 186 -29.97 11.77 3.62
C ARG A 186 -31.36 11.96 4.22
N MET A 187 -32.01 10.84 4.56
CA MET A 187 -33.40 10.81 5.03
C MET A 187 -33.50 11.28 6.49
N ASN A 188 -34.74 11.49 6.96
CA ASN A 188 -35.05 11.82 8.35
C ASN A 188 -35.05 10.53 9.19
N THR A 189 -33.87 9.97 9.43
CA THR A 189 -33.65 8.72 10.14
C THR A 189 -32.68 8.92 11.30
N GLN A 190 -32.61 7.95 12.20
CA GLN A 190 -31.91 8.05 13.49
C GLN A 190 -30.46 8.52 13.32
N TRP A 191 -29.66 7.81 12.54
CA TRP A 191 -28.23 8.07 12.46
C TRP A 191 -27.91 9.29 11.59
N ALA A 192 -28.64 9.50 10.50
CA ALA A 192 -28.53 10.73 9.71
C ALA A 192 -28.88 11.99 10.52
N ASN A 193 -29.89 11.90 11.39
CA ASN A 193 -30.25 13.00 12.29
C ASN A 193 -29.21 13.21 13.39
N LEU A 194 -28.59 12.12 13.90
CA LEU A 194 -27.54 12.25 14.89
C LEU A 194 -26.30 12.94 14.30
N ARG A 195 -25.89 12.61 13.07
CA ARG A 195 -24.85 13.35 12.35
C ARG A 195 -25.16 14.84 12.28
N ARG A 196 -26.39 15.20 11.87
CA ARG A 196 -26.83 16.62 11.80
C ARG A 196 -26.78 17.28 13.17
N LYS A 197 -27.24 16.60 14.23
CA LYS A 197 -27.18 17.07 15.60
C LYS A 197 -25.73 17.30 16.07
N ASN A 198 -24.81 16.48 15.61
CA ASN A 198 -23.38 16.61 15.90
C ASN A 198 -22.70 17.73 15.08
N GLY A 199 -23.47 18.52 14.29
CA GLY A 199 -22.96 19.68 13.56
C GLY A 199 -22.66 19.42 12.07
N HIS A 200 -22.91 18.21 11.57
CA HIS A 200 -22.58 17.81 10.20
C HIS A 200 -23.87 17.64 9.37
N ALA A 201 -24.35 18.75 8.80
CA ALA A 201 -25.63 18.78 8.08
C ALA A 201 -25.61 17.88 6.84
N GLU A 202 -24.54 17.97 6.04
CA GLU A 202 -24.42 17.24 4.78
C GLU A 202 -23.85 15.82 4.99
N PRO A 203 -24.26 14.84 4.17
CA PRO A 203 -23.66 13.52 4.15
C PRO A 203 -22.17 13.58 3.82
N TYR A 204 -21.39 12.71 4.42
CA TYR A 204 -19.95 12.58 4.13
C TYR A 204 -19.68 11.94 2.78
N ASN A 205 -20.64 11.15 2.27
CA ASN A 205 -20.56 10.42 1.01
C ASN A 205 -19.33 9.47 0.96
N VAL A 206 -19.10 8.75 2.04
CA VAL A 206 -18.00 7.78 2.14
C VAL A 206 -18.23 6.65 1.13
N LYS A 207 -17.30 6.50 0.20
CA LYS A 207 -17.43 5.58 -0.91
C LYS A 207 -16.86 4.18 -0.60
N TYR A 208 -15.74 4.08 0.08
CA TYR A 208 -14.98 2.84 0.25
C TYR A 208 -15.17 2.27 1.66
N TRP A 209 -15.53 0.95 1.73
CA TRP A 209 -15.84 0.25 2.96
C TRP A 209 -15.23 -1.16 2.95
N GLY A 210 -14.30 -1.42 3.86
CA GLY A 210 -13.72 -2.74 4.09
C GLY A 210 -14.64 -3.61 4.95
N LEU A 211 -14.88 -4.83 4.50
CA LEU A 211 -15.61 -5.86 5.23
C LEU A 211 -14.67 -6.59 6.20
N GLY A 212 -14.27 -5.89 7.27
CA GLY A 212 -13.32 -6.37 8.27
C GLY A 212 -11.86 -6.38 7.80
N ASN A 213 -10.98 -6.77 8.69
CA ASN A 213 -9.53 -6.81 8.50
C ASN A 213 -8.97 -8.18 8.86
N GLU A 214 -8.15 -8.78 7.98
CA GLU A 214 -7.33 -9.99 8.24
C GLU A 214 -8.04 -11.11 9.00
N LEU A 215 -9.34 -11.34 8.79
CA LEU A 215 -10.15 -12.32 9.54
C LEU A 215 -9.61 -13.76 9.43
N TYR A 216 -8.64 -14.00 8.55
CA TYR A 216 -7.88 -15.26 8.43
C TYR A 216 -6.81 -15.41 9.52
N GLY A 217 -6.31 -14.30 10.08
CA GLY A 217 -5.12 -14.26 10.93
C GLY A 217 -5.41 -14.70 12.39
N PRO A 218 -4.56 -15.53 13.01
CA PRO A 218 -4.75 -15.88 14.42
C PRO A 218 -4.52 -14.70 15.39
N TRP A 219 -3.97 -13.61 14.91
CA TRP A 219 -3.77 -12.36 15.64
C TRP A 219 -4.99 -11.44 15.61
N GLN A 220 -5.96 -11.71 14.72
CA GLN A 220 -7.13 -10.87 14.54
C GLN A 220 -8.28 -11.33 15.41
N ALA A 221 -8.88 -10.41 16.18
CA ALA A 221 -10.09 -10.71 16.95
C ALA A 221 -11.24 -11.09 16.02
N GLY A 222 -11.96 -12.15 16.38
CA GLY A 222 -13.05 -12.67 15.55
C GLY A 222 -12.59 -13.50 14.35
N ARG A 223 -11.34 -14.03 14.36
CA ARG A 223 -10.82 -14.93 13.33
C ARG A 223 -11.85 -15.98 12.89
N LYS A 224 -11.88 -16.25 11.58
CA LYS A 224 -12.82 -17.18 10.93
C LYS A 224 -12.09 -18.07 9.92
N THR A 225 -12.75 -19.16 9.53
CA THR A 225 -12.43 -19.84 8.28
C THR A 225 -12.89 -19.01 7.09
N ALA A 226 -12.36 -19.25 5.89
CA ALA A 226 -12.76 -18.52 4.67
C ALA A 226 -14.27 -18.60 4.43
N LYS A 227 -14.85 -19.77 4.61
CA LYS A 227 -16.30 -20.00 4.45
C LYS A 227 -17.13 -19.23 5.47
N GLU A 228 -16.77 -19.28 6.76
CA GLU A 228 -17.49 -18.53 7.80
C GLU A 228 -17.41 -17.03 7.57
N TYR A 229 -16.22 -16.52 7.20
CA TYR A 229 -16.04 -15.13 6.83
C TYR A 229 -16.90 -14.74 5.66
N ALA A 230 -16.86 -15.48 4.57
CA ALA A 230 -17.57 -15.17 3.34
C ALA A 230 -19.09 -15.11 3.54
N LEU A 231 -19.66 -16.10 4.25
CA LEU A 231 -21.10 -16.13 4.57
C LEU A 231 -21.52 -14.94 5.42
N LEU A 232 -20.71 -14.56 6.41
CA LEU A 232 -20.99 -13.39 7.24
C LEU A 232 -20.84 -12.08 6.42
N ALA A 233 -19.80 -11.96 5.61
CA ALA A 233 -19.53 -10.78 4.79
C ALA A 233 -20.63 -10.50 3.76
N VAL A 234 -21.27 -11.54 3.19
CA VAL A 234 -22.47 -11.39 2.34
C VAL A 234 -23.57 -10.65 3.09
N GLU A 235 -23.84 -11.00 4.35
CA GLU A 235 -24.92 -10.38 5.12
C GLU A 235 -24.57 -8.93 5.53
N PHE A 236 -23.31 -8.67 5.91
CA PHE A 236 -22.83 -7.31 6.14
C PHE A 236 -22.97 -6.45 4.88
N ALA A 237 -22.49 -6.93 3.75
CA ALA A 237 -22.54 -6.22 2.48
C ALA A 237 -23.99 -5.89 2.06
N LYS A 238 -24.91 -6.83 2.24
CA LYS A 238 -26.33 -6.68 1.97
C LYS A 238 -26.94 -5.56 2.80
N MET A 239 -26.75 -5.60 4.11
CA MET A 239 -27.26 -4.60 5.05
C MET A 239 -26.71 -3.20 4.73
N MET A 240 -25.41 -3.09 4.49
CA MET A 240 -24.76 -1.82 4.17
C MET A 240 -25.27 -1.25 2.85
N ARG A 241 -25.43 -2.08 1.79
CA ARG A 241 -25.93 -1.63 0.49
C ARG A 241 -27.43 -1.34 0.46
N TRP A 242 -28.22 -1.88 1.37
CA TRP A 242 -29.60 -1.47 1.54
C TRP A 242 -29.72 -0.03 2.06
N VAL A 243 -28.71 0.44 2.78
CA VAL A 243 -28.63 1.85 3.21
C VAL A 243 -28.12 2.74 2.08
N ASP A 244 -27.01 2.34 1.43
CA ASP A 244 -26.43 3.08 0.30
C ASP A 244 -25.89 2.11 -0.75
N PRO A 245 -26.60 1.93 -1.87
CA PRO A 245 -26.18 1.02 -2.93
C PRO A 245 -24.95 1.49 -3.72
N SER A 246 -24.53 2.73 -3.55
CA SER A 246 -23.39 3.33 -4.30
C SER A 246 -22.03 3.01 -3.70
N ILE A 247 -21.98 2.50 -2.47
CA ILE A 247 -20.72 2.19 -1.78
C ILE A 247 -19.93 1.08 -2.47
N LYS A 248 -18.61 1.18 -2.37
CA LYS A 248 -17.67 0.19 -2.87
C LYS A 248 -17.17 -0.68 -1.71
N LEU A 249 -17.32 -1.98 -1.84
CA LEU A 249 -17.03 -2.94 -0.80
C LEU A 249 -15.74 -3.70 -1.09
N ILE A 250 -14.89 -3.78 -0.08
CA ILE A 250 -13.61 -4.48 -0.12
C ILE A 250 -13.69 -5.70 0.81
N ALA A 251 -13.59 -6.92 0.24
CA ALA A 251 -13.52 -8.14 1.03
C ALA A 251 -12.12 -8.30 1.65
N SER A 252 -12.04 -8.83 2.88
CA SER A 252 -10.77 -9.24 3.47
C SER A 252 -10.17 -10.42 2.70
N GLY A 253 -9.13 -10.17 1.92
CA GLY A 253 -8.34 -11.19 1.26
C GLY A 253 -7.37 -11.87 2.22
N GLY A 254 -6.92 -13.06 1.88
CA GLY A 254 -5.86 -13.75 2.61
C GLY A 254 -4.52 -13.08 2.35
N GLY A 255 -3.72 -12.96 3.40
CA GLY A 255 -2.39 -12.39 3.30
C GLY A 255 -1.41 -13.26 2.48
N ASP A 256 -0.18 -12.95 2.59
CA ASP A 256 1.07 -13.32 1.94
C ASP A 256 1.37 -14.80 1.63
N ARG A 257 0.38 -15.68 1.55
CA ARG A 257 0.60 -17.08 1.18
C ARG A 257 0.17 -17.35 -0.26
N PRO A 258 1.12 -17.54 -1.19
CA PRO A 258 0.78 -18.06 -2.51
C PRO A 258 0.02 -19.38 -2.37
N GLY A 259 -1.15 -19.48 -3.03
CA GLY A 259 -1.94 -20.72 -3.06
C GLY A 259 -2.78 -20.96 -1.81
N SER A 260 -3.07 -19.94 -0.99
CA SER A 260 -4.08 -20.11 0.06
C SER A 260 -5.46 -20.25 -0.58
N ASP A 261 -6.22 -21.25 -0.16
CA ASP A 261 -7.60 -21.45 -0.61
C ASP A 261 -8.53 -20.32 -0.13
N TRP A 262 -8.09 -19.50 0.83
CA TRP A 262 -8.86 -18.39 1.38
C TRP A 262 -9.45 -17.48 0.30
N ASN A 263 -8.61 -16.93 -0.56
CA ASN A 263 -9.07 -15.98 -1.58
C ASN A 263 -10.07 -16.59 -2.55
N ARG A 264 -9.87 -17.85 -2.92
CA ARG A 264 -10.79 -18.60 -3.78
C ARG A 264 -12.14 -18.82 -3.10
N GLU A 265 -12.15 -19.38 -1.89
CA GLU A 265 -13.36 -19.67 -1.13
C GLU A 265 -14.16 -18.39 -0.84
N VAL A 266 -13.46 -17.30 -0.50
CA VAL A 266 -14.10 -15.99 -0.27
C VAL A 266 -14.72 -15.45 -1.54
N LEU A 267 -14.01 -15.46 -2.66
CA LEU A 267 -14.50 -14.94 -3.93
C LEU A 267 -15.64 -15.78 -4.51
N GLU A 268 -15.64 -17.10 -4.35
CA GLU A 268 -16.75 -17.96 -4.78
C GLU A 268 -18.10 -17.55 -4.17
N GLN A 269 -18.09 -16.95 -2.97
CA GLN A 269 -19.30 -16.47 -2.31
C GLN A 269 -19.57 -14.98 -2.54
N LEU A 270 -18.51 -14.16 -2.70
CA LEU A 270 -18.60 -12.71 -2.67
C LEU A 270 -18.43 -12.03 -4.03
N VAL A 271 -18.08 -12.76 -5.09
CA VAL A 271 -17.73 -12.18 -6.40
C VAL A 271 -18.84 -11.30 -6.98
N ASP A 272 -20.12 -11.63 -6.76
CA ASP A 272 -21.25 -10.83 -7.20
C ASP A 272 -21.57 -9.66 -6.26
N THR A 273 -20.90 -9.60 -5.12
CA THR A 273 -21.22 -8.67 -4.02
C THR A 273 -20.17 -7.60 -3.82
N VAL A 274 -18.87 -7.92 -3.91
CA VAL A 274 -17.79 -6.98 -3.59
C VAL A 274 -17.15 -6.36 -4.84
N ASP A 275 -16.58 -5.19 -4.69
CA ASP A 275 -15.87 -4.48 -5.76
C ASP A 275 -14.38 -4.81 -5.75
N TYR A 276 -13.85 -5.13 -4.57
CA TYR A 276 -12.44 -5.42 -4.36
C TYR A 276 -12.26 -6.63 -3.44
N ILE A 277 -11.10 -7.25 -3.57
CA ILE A 277 -10.53 -8.13 -2.55
C ILE A 277 -9.19 -7.58 -2.09
N SER A 278 -8.96 -7.56 -0.78
CA SER A 278 -7.73 -7.01 -0.23
C SER A 278 -6.53 -7.94 -0.43
N LEU A 279 -5.33 -7.34 -0.53
CA LEU A 279 -4.04 -8.00 -0.52
C LEU A 279 -3.14 -7.26 0.46
N HIS A 280 -2.59 -7.98 1.45
CA HIS A 280 -1.65 -7.43 2.41
C HIS A 280 -0.25 -8.00 2.16
N GLN A 281 0.75 -7.13 2.05
CA GLN A 281 2.14 -7.50 1.88
C GLN A 281 3.05 -6.71 2.81
N TYR A 282 3.61 -7.41 3.76
CA TYR A 282 4.69 -6.90 4.60
C TYR A 282 5.97 -7.68 4.36
N GLY A 283 7.09 -7.00 4.44
CA GLY A 283 8.40 -7.61 4.30
C GLY A 283 9.47 -6.77 4.97
N GLY A 284 10.70 -7.06 4.65
CA GLY A 284 11.87 -6.36 5.14
C GLY A 284 12.98 -7.31 5.58
N SER A 285 14.20 -6.87 5.44
CA SER A 285 15.41 -7.62 5.83
C SER A 285 16.61 -6.68 5.86
N ASP A 286 17.56 -6.92 6.76
CA ASP A 286 18.88 -6.28 6.68
C ASP A 286 19.73 -6.78 5.49
N ASP A 287 19.30 -7.86 4.84
CA ASP A 287 19.91 -8.40 3.62
C ASP A 287 19.22 -7.79 2.40
N THR A 288 19.93 -6.95 1.66
CA THR A 288 19.42 -6.23 0.48
C THR A 288 18.76 -7.15 -0.55
N ALA A 289 19.36 -8.31 -0.83
CA ALA A 289 18.81 -9.23 -1.81
C ALA A 289 17.47 -9.82 -1.37
N LYS A 290 17.35 -10.15 -0.08
CA LYS A 290 16.09 -10.66 0.49
C LYS A 290 15.02 -9.59 0.50
N GLU A 291 15.37 -8.36 0.86
CA GLU A 291 14.41 -7.27 0.86
C GLU A 291 13.91 -6.95 -0.54
N MET A 292 14.81 -6.80 -1.51
CA MET A 292 14.41 -6.53 -2.90
C MET A 292 13.60 -7.67 -3.51
N ARG A 293 13.78 -8.91 -3.03
CA ARG A 293 12.95 -10.04 -3.43
C ARG A 293 11.48 -9.89 -2.99
N VAL A 294 11.21 -9.21 -1.89
CA VAL A 294 9.82 -8.99 -1.42
C VAL A 294 9.00 -8.23 -2.46
N ALA A 295 9.59 -7.27 -3.19
CA ALA A 295 8.91 -6.60 -4.31
C ALA A 295 8.57 -7.58 -5.46
N THR A 296 9.46 -8.55 -5.76
CA THR A 296 9.20 -9.62 -6.73
C THR A 296 8.08 -10.56 -6.22
N GLN A 297 8.04 -10.83 -4.93
CA GLN A 297 6.96 -11.63 -4.31
C GLN A 297 5.61 -10.91 -4.39
N LEU A 298 5.58 -9.59 -4.25
CA LEU A 298 4.36 -8.79 -4.44
C LEU A 298 3.81 -8.94 -5.87
N ASP A 299 4.68 -8.87 -6.90
CA ASP A 299 4.30 -9.11 -8.29
C ASP A 299 3.68 -10.51 -8.47
N GLN A 300 4.31 -11.54 -7.89
CA GLN A 300 3.81 -12.92 -7.96
C GLN A 300 2.46 -13.10 -7.26
N GLN A 301 2.29 -12.50 -6.08
CA GLN A 301 1.02 -12.57 -5.33
C GLN A 301 -0.13 -11.89 -6.08
N ILE A 302 0.13 -10.71 -6.68
CA ILE A 302 -0.86 -10.04 -7.52
C ILE A 302 -1.26 -10.93 -8.70
N ARG A 303 -0.33 -11.56 -9.40
CA ARG A 303 -0.61 -12.48 -10.52
C ARG A 303 -1.44 -13.69 -10.09
N VAL A 304 -1.11 -14.28 -8.94
CA VAL A 304 -1.87 -15.42 -8.39
C VAL A 304 -3.30 -14.99 -8.06
N LEU A 305 -3.47 -13.88 -7.35
CA LEU A 305 -4.79 -13.37 -6.97
C LEU A 305 -5.61 -12.96 -8.19
N ASP A 306 -4.99 -12.31 -9.19
CA ASP A 306 -5.64 -11.95 -10.45
C ASP A 306 -6.11 -13.18 -11.23
N SER A 307 -5.34 -14.27 -11.20
CA SER A 307 -5.72 -15.55 -11.81
C SER A 307 -6.93 -16.18 -11.10
N ILE A 308 -6.97 -16.13 -9.76
CA ILE A 308 -8.12 -16.60 -8.96
C ILE A 308 -9.37 -15.75 -9.28
N ILE A 309 -9.24 -14.42 -9.31
CA ILE A 309 -10.34 -13.53 -9.71
C ILE A 309 -10.84 -13.91 -11.11
N THR A 310 -9.95 -14.12 -12.07
CA THR A 310 -10.29 -14.49 -13.43
C THR A 310 -11.08 -15.79 -13.47
N GLU A 311 -10.62 -16.81 -12.77
CA GLU A 311 -11.31 -18.10 -12.70
C GLU A 311 -12.71 -17.97 -12.11
N VAL A 312 -12.83 -17.34 -10.94
CA VAL A 312 -14.12 -17.20 -10.25
C VAL A 312 -15.10 -16.34 -11.07
N MET A 313 -14.60 -15.27 -11.70
CA MET A 313 -15.42 -14.42 -12.58
C MET A 313 -16.03 -15.19 -13.78
N THR A 314 -15.43 -16.27 -14.26
CA THR A 314 -16.03 -17.08 -15.35
C THR A 314 -17.36 -17.72 -14.95
N ARG A 315 -17.60 -17.87 -13.65
CA ARG A 315 -18.84 -18.46 -13.08
C ARG A 315 -19.80 -17.40 -12.55
N SER A 316 -19.37 -16.13 -12.48
CA SER A 316 -20.15 -14.99 -12.00
C SER A 316 -21.07 -14.45 -13.08
N ARG A 317 -22.19 -13.83 -12.66
CA ARG A 317 -23.08 -13.06 -13.53
C ARG A 317 -22.67 -11.59 -13.64
N ARG A 318 -21.71 -11.17 -12.80
CA ARG A 318 -21.21 -9.80 -12.77
C ARG A 318 -20.41 -9.50 -14.03
N LYS A 319 -20.63 -8.30 -14.61
CA LYS A 319 -19.87 -7.82 -15.77
C LYS A 319 -18.60 -7.09 -15.36
N GLU A 320 -18.66 -6.36 -14.24
CA GLU A 320 -17.54 -5.57 -13.75
C GLU A 320 -16.59 -6.47 -12.97
N ARG A 321 -15.32 -6.42 -13.36
CA ARG A 321 -14.28 -7.23 -12.73
C ARG A 321 -14.04 -6.80 -11.28
N VAL A 322 -13.99 -7.74 -10.35
CA VAL A 322 -13.46 -7.52 -9.01
C VAL A 322 -11.99 -7.12 -9.14
N LYS A 323 -11.58 -6.07 -8.42
CA LYS A 323 -10.22 -5.54 -8.43
C LYS A 323 -9.47 -5.94 -7.15
N ILE A 324 -8.16 -5.74 -7.16
CA ILE A 324 -7.32 -5.92 -5.98
C ILE A 324 -7.15 -4.57 -5.29
N ALA A 325 -7.38 -4.56 -3.98
CA ALA A 325 -6.97 -3.51 -3.07
C ALA A 325 -5.73 -3.99 -2.31
N ALA A 326 -4.56 -3.49 -2.65
CA ALA A 326 -3.35 -3.70 -1.84
C ALA A 326 -3.40 -2.74 -0.64
N ASP A 327 -4.41 -2.87 0.21
CA ASP A 327 -4.79 -1.90 1.22
C ASP A 327 -4.01 -1.99 2.55
N GLU A 328 -3.01 -2.87 2.59
CA GLU A 328 -1.88 -2.82 3.52
C GLU A 328 -0.61 -3.32 2.84
N TRP A 329 0.38 -2.45 2.71
CA TRP A 329 1.70 -2.83 2.22
C TRP A 329 2.77 -1.95 2.82
N ASN A 330 3.88 -2.53 3.27
CA ASN A 330 5.06 -1.80 3.76
C ASN A 330 6.18 -2.77 4.16
N ILE A 331 7.28 -2.19 4.62
CA ILE A 331 8.36 -2.85 5.32
C ILE A 331 8.03 -2.88 6.81
N TRP A 332 8.18 -4.05 7.42
CA TRP A 332 7.99 -4.23 8.85
C TRP A 332 8.80 -5.42 9.35
N PHE A 333 9.96 -5.17 9.92
CA PHE A 333 10.82 -6.21 10.52
C PHE A 333 11.71 -5.72 11.67
N ARG A 334 11.99 -4.41 11.74
CA ARG A 334 12.74 -3.77 12.83
C ARG A 334 11.76 -3.35 13.91
N THR A 335 11.38 -4.25 14.78
CA THR A 335 10.52 -3.87 15.90
C THR A 335 11.39 -3.32 17.02
N THR A 336 11.29 -2.04 17.28
CA THR A 336 11.78 -1.45 18.53
C THR A 336 10.74 -1.72 19.61
N ASP A 337 10.84 -2.86 20.29
CA ASP A 337 10.11 -3.07 21.53
C ASP A 337 10.81 -2.27 22.64
N THR A 338 10.44 -1.00 22.74
CA THR A 338 11.00 -0.09 23.77
C THR A 338 10.32 -0.28 25.12
N GLY A 339 9.34 -1.20 25.24
CA GLY A 339 8.46 -1.31 26.41
C GLY A 339 7.48 -0.12 26.55
N ASP A 340 7.61 0.90 25.71
CA ASP A 340 6.72 2.05 25.64
C ASP A 340 5.62 1.75 24.60
N THR A 341 4.39 1.54 25.06
CA THR A 341 3.25 1.27 24.20
C THR A 341 2.94 2.42 23.26
N ALA A 342 3.31 3.66 23.61
CA ALA A 342 3.12 4.83 22.76
C ALA A 342 4.05 4.83 21.53
N LYS A 343 5.17 4.11 21.58
CA LYS A 343 6.15 4.02 20.48
C LYS A 343 6.14 2.66 19.78
N LYS A 344 5.06 1.92 19.89
CA LYS A 344 4.93 0.65 19.18
C LYS A 344 5.12 0.83 17.68
N LEU A 345 5.96 -0.03 17.10
CA LEU A 345 6.22 -0.12 15.66
C LEU A 345 6.76 1.20 15.02
N GLU A 346 7.44 2.04 15.80
CA GLU A 346 8.14 3.18 15.22
C GLU A 346 9.45 2.69 14.58
N GLU A 347 9.41 2.30 13.31
CA GLU A 347 10.58 1.88 12.56
C GLU A 347 11.34 3.08 11.98
N ILE A 348 12.67 2.99 11.96
CA ILE A 348 13.53 3.94 11.25
C ILE A 348 13.85 3.34 9.89
N TYR A 349 13.44 4.02 8.86
CA TYR A 349 13.65 3.62 7.47
C TYR A 349 14.91 4.26 6.88
N ASP A 350 15.57 3.49 6.04
CA ASP A 350 16.78 3.89 5.33
C ASP A 350 16.55 3.97 3.81
N LEU A 351 17.61 4.21 3.05
CA LEU A 351 17.55 4.28 1.60
C LEU A 351 17.17 2.94 0.96
N GLN A 352 17.58 1.81 1.54
CA GLN A 352 17.20 0.48 1.04
C GLN A 352 15.67 0.32 1.07
N ASP A 353 15.04 0.72 2.16
CA ASP A 353 13.58 0.71 2.31
C ASP A 353 12.90 1.62 1.24
N ALA A 354 13.49 2.77 0.95
CA ALA A 354 12.98 3.65 -0.11
C ALA A 354 13.01 3.01 -1.50
N LEU A 355 14.06 2.24 -1.81
CA LEU A 355 14.15 1.51 -3.08
C LEU A 355 13.13 0.38 -3.17
N TRP A 356 12.82 -0.27 -2.04
CA TRP A 356 11.75 -1.26 -1.98
C TRP A 356 10.39 -0.61 -2.25
N VAL A 357 10.09 0.54 -1.61
CA VAL A 357 8.85 1.31 -1.86
C VAL A 357 8.72 1.68 -3.33
N ALA A 358 9.79 2.18 -3.96
CA ALA A 358 9.81 2.50 -5.38
C ALA A 358 9.52 1.27 -6.26
N SER A 359 10.10 0.11 -5.92
CA SER A 359 9.87 -1.14 -6.64
C SER A 359 8.43 -1.66 -6.48
N ALA A 360 7.81 -1.46 -5.30
CA ALA A 360 6.40 -1.76 -5.08
C ALA A 360 5.48 -0.87 -5.94
N LEU A 361 5.77 0.43 -6.02
CA LEU A 361 5.03 1.37 -6.88
C LEU A 361 5.18 1.02 -8.37
N ASN A 362 6.37 0.66 -8.82
CA ASN A 362 6.57 0.13 -10.18
C ASN A 362 5.71 -1.12 -10.43
N THR A 363 5.60 -1.99 -9.44
CA THR A 363 4.77 -3.20 -9.52
C THR A 363 3.30 -2.83 -9.67
N PHE A 364 2.78 -1.87 -8.89
CA PHE A 364 1.40 -1.42 -9.04
C PHE A 364 1.13 -0.80 -10.41
N HIS A 365 2.07 -0.03 -10.98
CA HIS A 365 1.95 0.48 -12.35
C HIS A 365 1.84 -0.66 -13.37
N ARG A 366 2.68 -1.69 -13.27
CA ARG A 366 2.63 -2.86 -14.17
C ARG A 366 1.33 -3.65 -14.04
N HIS A 367 0.66 -3.58 -12.88
CA HIS A 367 -0.59 -4.27 -12.60
C HIS A 367 -1.81 -3.35 -12.52
N CYS A 368 -1.76 -2.15 -13.11
CA CYS A 368 -2.80 -1.12 -13.00
C CYS A 368 -4.19 -1.56 -13.50
N GLN A 369 -4.27 -2.60 -14.34
CA GLN A 369 -5.55 -3.14 -14.79
C GLN A 369 -6.29 -3.91 -13.68
N THR A 370 -5.59 -4.43 -12.69
CA THR A 370 -6.16 -5.25 -11.62
C THR A 370 -6.01 -4.63 -10.24
N VAL A 371 -4.86 -3.97 -9.95
CA VAL A 371 -4.64 -3.21 -8.71
C VAL A 371 -5.06 -1.76 -8.95
N THR A 372 -6.17 -1.35 -8.37
CA THR A 372 -6.72 0.01 -8.54
C THR A 372 -6.90 0.75 -7.21
N LEU A 373 -6.42 0.16 -6.11
CA LEU A 373 -6.38 0.76 -4.79
C LEU A 373 -5.18 0.16 -4.04
N ALA A 374 -4.39 1.00 -3.37
CA ALA A 374 -3.34 0.56 -2.47
C ALA A 374 -3.18 1.58 -1.33
N ASN A 375 -2.88 1.10 -0.11
CA ASN A 375 -2.68 1.96 1.05
C ASN A 375 -1.39 1.57 1.74
N MET A 376 -0.39 2.45 1.70
CA MET A 376 0.82 2.24 2.49
C MET A 376 0.50 2.32 3.99
N ALA A 377 0.92 1.35 4.74
CA ALA A 377 0.72 1.27 6.18
C ALA A 377 2.03 1.66 6.91
N GLN A 378 2.09 2.79 7.67
CA GLN A 378 1.04 3.76 7.86
C GLN A 378 1.53 5.18 7.52
N LEU A 379 0.76 6.22 7.88
CA LEU A 379 1.07 7.59 7.46
C LEU A 379 2.13 8.25 8.33
N VAL A 380 2.00 8.12 9.66
CA VAL A 380 2.87 8.84 10.60
C VAL A 380 3.26 7.97 11.79
N ASN A 381 4.52 8.07 12.22
CA ASN A 381 5.19 7.39 13.31
C ASN A 381 5.25 5.85 13.18
N VAL A 382 4.12 5.19 13.11
CA VAL A 382 4.02 3.73 13.08
C VAL A 382 4.36 3.23 11.69
N ILE A 383 5.49 2.52 11.53
CA ILE A 383 5.99 2.02 10.23
C ILE A 383 5.73 3.01 9.08
N ALA A 384 6.15 4.27 9.25
CA ALA A 384 5.61 5.36 8.46
C ALA A 384 6.69 6.22 7.76
N PRO A 385 6.36 6.87 6.63
CA PRO A 385 7.27 7.78 5.95
C PRO A 385 7.48 9.12 6.69
N ILE A 386 6.61 9.47 7.65
CA ILE A 386 6.67 10.72 8.42
C ILE A 386 6.84 10.39 9.90
N MET A 387 7.88 10.94 10.53
CA MET A 387 8.07 10.84 11.97
C MET A 387 7.82 12.20 12.63
N SER A 388 7.00 12.22 13.68
CA SER A 388 6.70 13.43 14.45
C SER A 388 7.43 13.46 15.80
N SER A 389 7.72 14.66 16.26
CA SER A 389 8.22 14.95 17.60
C SER A 389 7.43 16.13 18.21
N PRO A 390 7.63 16.46 19.47
CA PRO A 390 7.02 17.66 20.06
C PRO A 390 7.42 18.99 19.39
N THR A 391 8.48 18.99 18.57
CA THR A 391 9.02 20.21 17.95
C THR A 391 8.93 20.24 16.42
N GLY A 392 8.44 19.19 15.78
CA GLY A 392 8.33 19.13 14.31
C GLY A 392 8.26 17.72 13.75
N VAL A 393 8.53 17.61 12.45
CA VAL A 393 8.54 16.34 11.71
C VAL A 393 9.86 16.10 11.02
N VAL A 394 10.19 14.83 10.77
CA VAL A 394 11.24 14.40 9.85
C VAL A 394 10.63 13.47 8.80
N LEU A 395 11.03 13.67 7.55
CA LEU A 395 10.63 12.84 6.41
C LEU A 395 11.63 11.70 6.26
N GLN A 396 11.18 10.46 6.43
CA GLN A 396 12.01 9.28 6.25
C GLN A 396 12.31 9.03 4.76
N PRO A 397 13.37 8.30 4.39
CA PRO A 397 13.70 8.01 3.02
C PRO A 397 12.54 7.45 2.19
N THR A 398 11.66 6.65 2.78
CA THR A 398 10.46 6.09 2.14
C THR A 398 9.40 7.12 1.72
N TYR A 399 9.45 8.35 2.24
CA TYR A 399 8.60 9.46 1.84
C TYR A 399 8.83 9.89 0.39
N PHE A 400 10.08 9.92 -0.04
CA PHE A 400 10.46 10.54 -1.30
C PHE A 400 10.04 9.76 -2.56
N PRO A 401 10.09 8.42 -2.61
CA PRO A 401 9.48 7.68 -3.70
C PRO A 401 7.98 7.94 -3.84
N LEU A 402 7.21 7.92 -2.74
CA LEU A 402 5.79 8.23 -2.75
C LEU A 402 5.52 9.59 -3.40
N LYS A 403 6.27 10.63 -2.97
CA LYS A 403 6.18 11.97 -3.51
C LYS A 403 6.50 12.02 -5.01
N LEU A 404 7.60 11.42 -5.46
CA LEU A 404 7.99 11.45 -6.86
C LEU A 404 6.96 10.79 -7.77
N TYR A 405 6.42 9.64 -7.35
CA TYR A 405 5.43 8.93 -8.17
C TYR A 405 4.10 9.69 -8.23
N THR A 406 3.64 10.27 -7.12
CA THR A 406 2.40 11.06 -7.14
C THR A 406 2.50 12.34 -7.97
N GLU A 407 3.68 12.97 -8.03
CA GLU A 407 3.92 14.21 -8.78
C GLU A 407 4.22 13.98 -10.26
N HIS A 408 4.90 12.89 -10.62
CA HIS A 408 5.47 12.74 -11.96
C HIS A 408 4.91 11.56 -12.76
N ALA A 409 4.32 10.55 -12.16
CA ALA A 409 3.71 9.46 -12.92
C ALA A 409 2.52 9.96 -13.73
N GLY A 410 2.44 9.52 -14.98
CA GLY A 410 1.29 9.75 -15.85
C GLY A 410 0.12 8.83 -15.50
N ASP A 411 -1.00 9.03 -16.19
CA ASP A 411 -2.25 8.30 -15.93
C ASP A 411 -2.33 6.93 -16.65
N ILE A 412 -1.44 6.68 -17.60
CA ILE A 412 -1.40 5.47 -18.42
C ILE A 412 -0.06 4.76 -18.23
N ALA A 413 -0.09 3.51 -17.81
CA ALA A 413 1.10 2.66 -17.75
C ALA A 413 1.45 2.10 -19.13
N LEU A 414 2.73 2.13 -19.48
CA LEU A 414 3.29 1.63 -20.72
C LEU A 414 4.01 0.29 -20.51
N ASP A 415 4.04 -0.54 -21.55
CA ASP A 415 4.83 -1.77 -21.55
C ASP A 415 6.32 -1.40 -21.54
N ALA A 416 7.00 -1.73 -20.44
CA ALA A 416 8.42 -1.48 -20.23
C ALA A 416 9.14 -2.80 -19.93
N TRP A 417 9.89 -3.28 -20.92
CA TRP A 417 10.71 -4.46 -20.77
C TRP A 417 12.11 -4.09 -20.28
N VAL A 418 12.62 -4.85 -19.31
CA VAL A 418 13.97 -4.67 -18.77
C VAL A 418 14.77 -5.98 -18.81
N ARG A 419 16.05 -5.86 -19.14
CA ARG A 419 17.06 -6.88 -18.97
C ARG A 419 18.24 -6.32 -18.20
N SER A 420 18.55 -6.93 -17.07
CA SER A 420 19.75 -6.68 -16.26
C SER A 420 20.22 -7.99 -15.65
N ASP A 421 21.40 -7.99 -15.09
CA ASP A 421 21.82 -9.06 -14.19
C ASP A 421 20.90 -9.12 -12.96
N THR A 422 20.94 -10.25 -12.24
CA THR A 422 20.09 -10.54 -11.08
C THR A 422 20.93 -10.68 -9.83
N PHE A 423 20.29 -10.59 -8.67
CA PHE A 423 20.95 -10.92 -7.42
C PHE A 423 21.45 -12.38 -7.42
N PRO A 424 22.62 -12.66 -6.81
CA PRO A 424 23.15 -14.02 -6.71
C PRO A 424 22.11 -14.96 -6.09
N ASN A 425 21.90 -16.11 -6.73
CA ASN A 425 20.92 -17.13 -6.32
C ASN A 425 19.43 -16.69 -6.33
N LEU A 426 19.11 -15.52 -6.90
CA LEU A 426 17.76 -15.00 -7.06
C LEU A 426 17.50 -14.61 -8.52
N PRO A 427 17.35 -15.60 -9.44
CA PRO A 427 17.22 -15.34 -10.88
C PRO A 427 15.92 -14.59 -11.25
N ASP A 428 14.95 -14.54 -10.35
CA ASP A 428 13.70 -13.80 -10.47
C ASP A 428 13.78 -12.35 -9.97
N THR A 429 14.94 -11.92 -9.43
CA THR A 429 15.13 -10.59 -8.84
C THR A 429 16.25 -9.84 -9.58
N PRO A 430 15.93 -9.13 -10.68
CA PRO A 430 16.90 -8.34 -11.43
C PRO A 430 17.39 -7.12 -10.63
N TYR A 431 18.60 -6.62 -10.93
CA TYR A 431 19.11 -5.39 -10.30
C TYR A 431 18.33 -4.14 -10.73
N LEU A 432 17.77 -4.11 -11.93
CA LEU A 432 16.94 -3.00 -12.37
C LEU A 432 15.45 -3.35 -12.28
N ASP A 433 14.68 -2.44 -11.70
CA ASP A 433 13.22 -2.47 -11.71
C ASP A 433 12.69 -1.20 -12.36
N VAL A 434 11.72 -1.31 -13.27
CA VAL A 434 11.28 -0.17 -14.09
C VAL A 434 9.77 -0.09 -14.22
N SER A 435 9.27 1.15 -14.34
CA SER A 435 7.97 1.43 -14.91
C SER A 435 8.05 2.64 -15.82
N ALA A 436 7.18 2.68 -16.83
CA ALA A 436 7.05 3.83 -17.71
C ALA A 436 5.58 4.24 -17.78
N THR A 437 5.33 5.56 -17.82
CA THR A 437 3.98 6.10 -17.84
C THR A 437 3.86 7.28 -18.81
N THR A 438 2.63 7.54 -19.26
CA THR A 438 2.29 8.72 -20.06
C THR A 438 0.98 9.33 -19.58
N ASP A 439 0.69 10.59 -19.97
CA ASP A 439 -0.65 11.18 -19.79
C ASP A 439 -1.62 10.64 -20.86
N GLU A 440 -2.92 10.91 -20.69
CA GLU A 440 -3.96 10.51 -21.66
C GLU A 440 -3.73 11.05 -23.08
N GLY A 441 -3.06 12.19 -23.20
CA GLY A 441 -2.74 12.83 -24.47
C GLY A 441 -1.46 12.31 -25.13
N GLY A 442 -0.70 11.44 -24.45
CA GLY A 442 0.59 10.96 -24.96
C GLY A 442 1.67 12.05 -25.09
N ARG A 443 1.53 13.20 -24.39
CA ARG A 443 2.44 14.35 -24.47
C ARG A 443 3.47 14.40 -23.34
N ARG A 444 3.28 13.60 -22.33
CA ARG A 444 4.20 13.46 -21.19
C ARG A 444 4.74 12.05 -21.17
N PHE A 445 5.98 11.93 -20.81
CA PHE A 445 6.62 10.63 -20.60
C PHE A 445 7.38 10.64 -19.30
N THR A 446 7.18 9.61 -18.51
CA THR A 446 7.94 9.40 -17.28
C THR A 446 8.48 7.97 -17.24
N LEU A 447 9.79 7.86 -17.02
CA LEU A 447 10.50 6.61 -16.83
C LEU A 447 11.06 6.57 -15.41
N SER A 448 10.60 5.63 -14.61
CA SER A 448 11.10 5.36 -13.26
C SER A 448 11.99 4.14 -13.28
N VAL A 449 13.25 4.29 -12.86
CA VAL A 449 14.27 3.23 -12.83
C VAL A 449 14.83 3.12 -11.41
N VAL A 450 14.67 1.96 -10.80
CA VAL A 450 15.30 1.60 -9.53
C VAL A 450 16.52 0.75 -9.83
N ASN A 451 17.70 1.26 -9.54
CA ASN A 451 18.92 0.45 -9.48
C ASN A 451 19.08 -0.10 -8.07
N ARG A 452 18.81 -1.39 -7.91
CA ARG A 452 18.85 -2.11 -6.63
C ARG A 452 20.22 -2.71 -6.32
N HIS A 453 21.22 -2.51 -7.21
CA HIS A 453 22.57 -3.00 -6.95
C HIS A 453 23.22 -2.20 -5.83
N PRO A 454 23.78 -2.84 -4.79
CA PRO A 454 24.26 -2.14 -3.59
C PRO A 454 25.45 -1.20 -3.86
N THR A 455 26.27 -1.48 -4.87
CA THR A 455 27.54 -0.77 -5.07
C THR A 455 27.88 -0.45 -6.52
N ALA A 456 27.15 -0.98 -7.50
CA ALA A 456 27.49 -0.79 -8.92
C ALA A 456 26.53 0.17 -9.63
N ASP A 457 27.10 1.14 -10.30
CA ASP A 457 26.44 1.92 -11.32
C ASP A 457 26.14 1.02 -12.53
N ILE A 458 24.95 1.09 -13.09
CA ILE A 458 24.54 0.24 -14.20
C ILE A 458 24.37 1.10 -15.46
N PRO A 459 25.22 0.92 -16.48
CA PRO A 459 25.01 1.49 -17.81
C PRO A 459 23.87 0.74 -18.52
N VAL A 460 22.95 1.49 -19.11
CA VAL A 460 21.71 0.96 -19.70
C VAL A 460 21.52 1.57 -21.09
N ASP A 461 21.26 0.72 -22.07
CA ASP A 461 20.76 1.13 -23.38
C ASP A 461 19.24 1.19 -23.34
N ILE A 462 18.69 2.36 -23.66
CA ILE A 462 17.26 2.65 -23.60
C ILE A 462 16.72 2.84 -25.01
N VAL A 463 15.64 2.14 -25.31
CA VAL A 463 14.91 2.25 -26.59
C VAL A 463 13.46 2.64 -26.28
N VAL A 464 12.99 3.73 -26.87
CA VAL A 464 11.61 4.18 -26.79
C VAL A 464 11.01 4.13 -28.19
N GLU A 465 10.01 3.29 -28.38
CA GLU A 465 9.28 3.13 -29.63
C GLU A 465 7.93 3.85 -29.55
N GLY A 466 7.48 4.40 -30.65
CA GLY A 466 6.16 5.06 -30.76
C GLY A 466 6.06 6.46 -30.16
N PHE A 467 7.17 7.05 -29.69
CA PHE A 467 7.21 8.40 -29.13
C PHE A 467 8.50 9.13 -29.48
N ASN A 468 8.37 10.41 -29.88
CA ASN A 468 9.51 11.29 -30.15
C ASN A 468 9.89 12.02 -28.86
N LEU A 469 10.85 11.46 -28.10
CA LEU A 469 11.37 12.15 -26.93
C LEU A 469 12.01 13.48 -27.32
N PRO A 470 11.66 14.59 -26.66
CA PRO A 470 12.46 15.82 -26.71
C PRO A 470 13.90 15.53 -26.30
N GLY A 471 14.87 16.24 -26.89
CA GLY A 471 16.29 16.00 -26.61
C GLY A 471 16.74 16.25 -25.17
N SER A 472 15.84 16.76 -24.32
CA SER A 472 16.11 17.07 -22.91
C SER A 472 14.88 16.84 -22.03
N GLY A 473 15.09 16.73 -20.72
CA GLY A 473 14.04 16.55 -19.72
C GLY A 473 14.56 16.78 -18.30
N ASP A 474 13.70 16.60 -17.34
CA ASP A 474 14.06 16.61 -15.92
C ASP A 474 14.45 15.20 -15.45
N LEU A 475 15.48 15.12 -14.65
CA LEU A 475 15.84 13.94 -13.87
C LEU A 475 15.69 14.26 -12.39
N PHE A 476 14.88 13.46 -11.73
CA PHE A 476 14.77 13.44 -10.27
C PHE A 476 15.45 12.17 -9.78
N GLU A 477 16.31 12.32 -8.79
CA GLU A 477 17.09 11.21 -8.25
C GLU A 477 17.00 11.17 -6.73
N ILE A 478 16.74 9.99 -6.19
CA ILE A 478 16.88 9.68 -4.78
C ILE A 478 18.08 8.76 -4.65
N ASN A 479 19.05 9.20 -3.87
CA ASN A 479 20.27 8.47 -3.56
C ASN A 479 20.81 8.94 -2.20
N GLY A 480 21.84 8.27 -1.69
CA GLY A 480 22.50 8.59 -0.44
C GLY A 480 23.93 8.07 -0.42
N PRO A 481 24.69 8.33 0.62
CA PRO A 481 26.07 7.86 0.74
C PRO A 481 26.18 6.34 0.87
N SER A 482 25.10 5.65 1.28
CA SER A 482 25.02 4.20 1.47
C SER A 482 23.56 3.76 1.57
N LEU A 483 23.29 2.46 1.43
CA LEU A 483 21.94 1.89 1.54
C LEU A 483 21.32 2.12 2.94
N ASP A 484 22.11 2.13 3.98
CA ASP A 484 21.70 2.38 5.37
C ASP A 484 21.58 3.86 5.75
N ALA A 485 21.61 4.77 4.75
CA ALA A 485 21.46 6.19 5.00
C ALA A 485 20.04 6.53 5.48
N ILE A 486 19.94 7.18 6.64
CA ILE A 486 18.68 7.58 7.28
C ILE A 486 18.58 9.10 7.40
N ASN A 487 17.36 9.60 7.46
CA ASN A 487 17.05 10.97 7.89
C ASN A 487 16.72 10.99 9.38
N THR A 488 17.22 11.98 10.08
CA THR A 488 16.97 12.17 11.53
C THR A 488 16.54 13.60 11.81
N PHE A 489 16.01 13.88 12.99
CA PHE A 489 15.70 15.26 13.39
C PHE A 489 16.94 16.19 13.42
N ALA A 490 18.13 15.63 13.62
CA ALA A 490 19.39 16.37 13.59
C ALA A 490 19.96 16.54 12.18
N ASP A 491 19.70 15.58 11.28
CA ASP A 491 20.13 15.60 9.87
C ASP A 491 18.95 15.15 8.98
N PRO A 492 17.98 16.03 8.70
CA PRO A 492 16.73 15.66 8.04
C PRO A 492 16.83 15.50 6.51
N ASN A 493 17.97 15.83 5.90
CA ASN A 493 18.13 15.93 4.46
C ASN A 493 19.25 15.05 3.89
N ARG A 494 19.66 14.01 4.62
CA ARG A 494 20.73 13.10 4.19
C ARG A 494 20.33 12.27 2.96
N VAL A 495 19.06 11.91 2.90
CA VAL A 495 18.40 11.31 1.72
C VAL A 495 17.27 12.23 1.30
N GLY A 496 17.20 12.57 0.01
CA GLY A 496 16.17 13.46 -0.52
C GLY A 496 16.16 13.47 -2.04
N ILE A 497 15.25 14.24 -2.61
CA ILE A 497 15.10 14.37 -4.06
C ILE A 497 16.11 15.41 -4.57
N GLN A 498 16.94 14.98 -5.51
CA GLN A 498 17.81 15.87 -6.29
C GLN A 498 17.23 16.01 -7.69
N ARG A 499 17.04 17.26 -8.16
CA ARG A 499 16.58 17.57 -9.51
C ARG A 499 17.72 18.12 -10.35
N ARG A 500 17.84 17.62 -11.58
CA ARG A 500 18.77 18.16 -12.59
C ARG A 500 18.18 18.04 -14.00
N GLN A 501 18.62 18.88 -14.91
CA GLN A 501 18.30 18.74 -16.32
C GLN A 501 19.18 17.67 -16.96
N VAL A 502 18.58 16.90 -17.87
CA VAL A 502 19.28 15.90 -18.68
C VAL A 502 19.07 16.18 -20.15
N SER A 503 20.09 15.90 -20.95
CA SER A 503 20.09 16.05 -22.40
C SER A 503 20.47 14.74 -23.08
N GLY A 504 20.39 14.71 -24.41
CA GLY A 504 20.73 13.53 -25.20
C GLY A 504 19.65 12.46 -25.17
N LEU A 505 18.42 12.82 -24.77
CA LEU A 505 17.26 11.93 -24.86
C LEU A 505 16.83 11.78 -26.32
N GLY A 506 16.22 10.62 -26.65
CA GLY A 506 15.70 10.34 -27.98
C GLY A 506 15.15 8.92 -28.08
N ALA A 507 14.78 8.48 -29.27
CA ALA A 507 14.26 7.13 -29.51
C ALA A 507 15.27 6.02 -29.08
N LYS A 508 16.56 6.34 -29.07
CA LYS A 508 17.63 5.47 -28.55
C LYS A 508 18.66 6.35 -27.85
N PHE A 509 18.95 6.02 -26.61
CA PHE A 509 19.98 6.69 -25.83
C PHE A 509 20.55 5.75 -24.77
N SER A 510 21.71 6.07 -24.24
CA SER A 510 22.32 5.31 -23.15
C SER A 510 22.45 6.20 -21.91
N ARG A 511 22.23 5.59 -20.74
CA ARG A 511 22.38 6.27 -19.45
C ARG A 511 22.91 5.32 -18.40
N THR A 512 23.78 5.86 -17.54
CA THR A 512 24.21 5.14 -16.32
C THR A 512 23.34 5.56 -15.15
N PHE A 513 22.74 4.58 -14.49
CA PHE A 513 21.97 4.75 -13.24
C PHE A 513 22.87 4.44 -12.06
N PRO A 514 23.03 5.38 -11.11
CA PRO A 514 23.91 5.19 -9.96
C PRO A 514 23.50 3.96 -9.12
N ALA A 515 24.45 3.38 -8.42
CA ALA A 515 24.20 2.33 -7.42
C ALA A 515 23.13 2.79 -6.42
N HIS A 516 22.33 1.87 -5.93
CA HIS A 516 21.29 2.08 -4.90
C HIS A 516 20.48 3.37 -5.07
N SER A 517 19.95 3.59 -6.26
CA SER A 517 19.20 4.81 -6.59
C SER A 517 17.82 4.57 -7.18
N LEU A 518 16.91 5.53 -6.96
CA LEU A 518 15.74 5.74 -7.80
C LEU A 518 16.00 6.92 -8.72
N SER A 519 15.85 6.75 -10.02
CA SER A 519 15.94 7.79 -11.02
C SER A 519 14.60 7.91 -11.77
N VAL A 520 14.01 9.10 -11.76
CA VAL A 520 12.79 9.41 -12.49
C VAL A 520 13.10 10.43 -13.59
N ILE A 521 13.02 10.01 -14.84
CA ILE A 521 13.18 10.90 -16.02
C ILE A 521 11.78 11.34 -16.44
N ALA A 522 11.51 12.62 -16.38
CA ALA A 522 10.24 13.22 -16.78
C ALA A 522 10.45 14.16 -17.98
N VAL A 523 9.62 13.96 -18.99
CA VAL A 523 9.66 14.75 -20.24
C VAL A 523 8.25 15.23 -20.55
N ALA A 524 8.11 16.48 -20.97
CA ALA A 524 6.88 17.03 -21.52
C ALA A 524 7.20 17.71 -22.84
N GLU A 525 6.27 17.58 -23.84
CA GLU A 525 6.33 18.33 -25.08
C GLU A 525 6.15 19.83 -24.87
#